data_7beb11b4722406651b0213f57d525438
#
_entry.id   7beb11b4722406651b0213f57d525438
#
_cell.length_a   1.000
_cell.length_b   1.000
_cell.length_c   1.000
_cell.angle_alpha   90.00
_cell.angle_beta   90.00
_cell.angle_gamma   90.00
#
_symmetry.space_group_name_H-M   'P 1'
#
loop_
_entity.id
_entity.type
_entity.pdbx_description
1 polymer ?
#
loop_
_entity_poly.entity_id
_entity_poly.type
_entity_poly.pdbx_seq_one_letter_code
_entity_poly.pdbx_strand_id
1 'polypeptide(L)'
;MSGKSILRVGDLCTGHDGYHPRPCIEGSPNVFINGIPVHRVGDHWQTHTDGNSSHGGVTIGGSSSIFCNGKAVARTGDAIDCGSFCDKGSSNVFAG
;
A
#
# COMPACT_ATOMS: atom_id res chain seq x y z
N MET A 1 12.21 2.75 17.73
CA MET A 1 11.85 2.43 17.16
C MET A 1 11.09 2.06 16.49
N SER A 2 10.89 2.05 16.05
CA SER A 2 9.76 1.37 15.64
C SER A 2 9.63 1.36 14.17
N GLY A 3 9.03 0.41 13.64
CA GLY A 3 8.70 0.32 12.24
C GLY A 3 7.40 1.04 11.94
N LYS A 4 7.04 1.01 10.66
CA LYS A 4 5.75 1.49 10.16
C LYS A 4 4.87 0.29 9.88
N SER A 5 3.55 0.46 9.98
CA SER A 5 2.60 -0.63 9.72
C SER A 5 2.75 -1.14 8.31
N ILE A 6 2.81 -2.47 8.14
CA ILE A 6 2.88 -3.10 6.83
C ILE A 6 1.49 -3.10 6.20
N LEU A 7 1.41 -2.74 4.92
CA LEU A 7 0.18 -2.72 4.14
C LEU A 7 -0.21 -4.13 3.70
N ARG A 8 -1.52 -4.38 3.64
CA ARG A 8 -2.10 -5.64 3.18
C ARG A 8 -3.19 -5.30 2.18
N VAL A 9 -3.55 -6.26 1.33
CA VAL A 9 -4.64 -6.07 0.36
C VAL A 9 -5.90 -5.62 1.10
N GLY A 10 -6.52 -4.56 0.60
CA GLY A 10 -7.70 -3.95 1.22
C GLY A 10 -7.40 -2.75 2.09
N ASP A 11 -6.14 -2.54 2.47
CA ASP A 11 -5.76 -1.37 3.26
C ASP A 11 -5.80 -0.10 2.40
N LEU A 12 -6.03 1.04 3.03
CA LEU A 12 -6.40 2.27 2.33
C LEU A 12 -5.23 3.22 2.11
N CYS A 13 -5.33 4.02 1.06
CA CYS A 13 -4.46 5.17 0.83
C CYS A 13 -5.08 6.44 1.41
N THR A 14 -4.30 7.53 1.41
CA THR A 14 -4.76 8.82 1.92
C THR A 14 -5.76 9.51 1.00
N GLY A 15 -5.73 9.19 -0.30
CA GLY A 15 -6.41 10.00 -1.30
C GLY A 15 -5.61 11.28 -1.58
N HIS A 16 -6.06 12.08 -2.56
CA HIS A 16 -5.43 13.36 -2.87
C HIS A 16 -6.30 14.17 -3.83
N ASP A 17 -6.19 15.49 -3.76
CA ASP A 17 -6.75 16.42 -4.76
C ASP A 17 -8.18 16.10 -5.19
N GLY A 18 -9.06 15.77 -4.25
CA GLY A 18 -10.44 15.39 -4.53
C GLY A 18 -10.63 13.92 -4.87
N TYR A 19 -9.55 13.15 -5.01
CA TYR A 19 -9.62 11.71 -5.16
C TYR A 19 -9.71 11.09 -3.77
N HIS A 20 -10.78 10.31 -3.55
CA HIS A 20 -11.03 9.72 -2.23
C HIS A 20 -10.06 8.58 -1.93
N PRO A 21 -9.88 8.21 -0.64
CA PRO A 21 -9.14 7.01 -0.28
C PRO A 21 -9.71 5.77 -0.95
N ARG A 22 -8.81 4.84 -1.29
CA ARG A 22 -9.23 3.57 -1.91
C ARG A 22 -8.28 2.46 -1.46
N PRO A 23 -8.68 1.20 -1.61
CA PRO A 23 -7.85 0.08 -1.17
C PRO A 23 -6.82 -0.34 -2.20
N CYS A 24 -5.73 -0.93 -1.74
CA CYS A 24 -4.84 -1.68 -2.62
C CYS A 24 -5.49 -3.02 -2.95
N ILE A 25 -5.26 -3.49 -4.18
CA ILE A 25 -5.93 -4.66 -4.72
C ILE A 25 -4.99 -5.82 -5.07
N GLU A 26 -3.71 -5.61 -4.93
CA GLU A 26 -2.71 -6.62 -5.28
C GLU A 26 -1.75 -6.85 -4.13
N GLY A 27 -1.33 -8.10 -3.95
CA GLY A 27 -0.40 -8.48 -2.91
C GLY A 27 0.24 -9.82 -3.19
N SER A 28 0.97 -10.33 -2.21
CA SER A 28 1.68 -11.60 -2.33
C SER A 28 0.72 -12.77 -2.53
N PRO A 29 1.06 -13.72 -3.42
CA PRO A 29 0.26 -14.92 -3.57
C PRO A 29 0.46 -15.93 -2.44
N ASN A 30 1.49 -15.78 -1.62
CA ASN A 30 1.85 -16.80 -0.64
C ASN A 30 2.39 -16.28 0.69
N VAL A 31 2.43 -14.96 0.92
CA VAL A 31 2.86 -14.38 2.19
C VAL A 31 1.72 -13.52 2.73
N PHE A 32 1.33 -13.79 3.99
CA PHE A 32 0.16 -13.18 4.59
C PHE A 32 0.52 -12.55 5.94
N ILE A 33 -0.14 -11.45 6.26
CA ILE A 33 -0.05 -10.80 7.57
C ILE A 33 -1.46 -10.64 8.07
N ASN A 34 -1.74 -11.16 9.27
CA ASN A 34 -3.09 -11.19 9.83
C ASN A 34 -4.08 -11.91 8.90
N GLY A 35 -3.59 -12.94 8.17
CA GLY A 35 -4.41 -13.69 7.24
C GLY A 35 -4.70 -13.00 5.92
N ILE A 36 -4.04 -11.86 5.64
CA ILE A 36 -4.31 -11.04 4.46
C ILE A 36 -3.02 -10.92 3.64
N PRO A 37 -3.07 -11.01 2.29
CA PRO A 37 -1.87 -10.90 1.46
C PRO A 37 -1.12 -9.60 1.69
N VAL A 38 0.20 -9.69 1.80
CA VAL A 38 1.07 -8.52 1.98
C VAL A 38 1.14 -7.72 0.68
N HIS A 39 0.98 -6.40 0.79
CA HIS A 39 1.11 -5.46 -0.32
C HIS A 39 2.57 -5.02 -0.45
N ARG A 40 3.08 -4.95 -1.70
CA ARG A 40 4.50 -4.70 -1.98
C ARG A 40 4.68 -3.56 -2.97
N VAL A 41 5.89 -3.05 -3.05
CA VAL A 41 6.26 -2.08 -4.09
C VAL A 41 5.95 -2.68 -5.48
N GLY A 42 5.29 -1.89 -6.32
CA GLY A 42 4.84 -2.32 -7.65
C GLY A 42 3.44 -2.90 -7.69
N ASP A 43 2.85 -3.18 -6.54
CA ASP A 43 1.49 -3.74 -6.49
C ASP A 43 0.45 -2.63 -6.69
N HIS A 44 -0.66 -3.00 -7.33
CA HIS A 44 -1.67 -2.06 -7.81
C HIS A 44 -2.68 -1.66 -6.76
N TRP A 45 -3.25 -0.47 -6.96
CA TRP A 45 -4.34 0.11 -6.20
C TRP A 45 -5.60 0.17 -7.06
N GLN A 46 -6.75 0.14 -6.39
CA GLN A 46 -8.03 0.34 -7.07
C GLN A 46 -8.05 1.74 -7.70
N THR A 47 -8.67 1.85 -8.87
CA THR A 47 -8.89 3.15 -9.50
C THR A 47 -9.77 4.02 -8.62
N HIS A 48 -9.44 5.31 -8.50
CA HIS A 48 -10.30 6.28 -7.84
C HIS A 48 -10.53 7.49 -8.76
N THR A 49 -11.54 8.29 -8.44
CA THR A 49 -11.98 9.38 -9.30
C THR A 49 -12.32 10.61 -8.47
N ASP A 50 -12.18 11.78 -9.09
CA ASP A 50 -12.63 13.05 -8.51
C ASP A 50 -13.97 13.50 -9.12
N GLY A 51 -14.57 12.66 -9.97
CA GLY A 51 -15.81 12.98 -10.68
C GLY A 51 -15.58 13.38 -12.13
N ASN A 52 -14.38 13.80 -12.48
CA ASN A 52 -14.02 14.23 -13.83
C ASN A 52 -13.01 13.32 -14.51
N SER A 53 -12.07 12.82 -13.74
CA SER A 53 -11.05 11.90 -14.25
C SER A 53 -10.79 10.82 -13.22
N SER A 54 -10.18 9.72 -13.66
CA SER A 54 -9.86 8.61 -12.78
C SER A 54 -8.48 8.07 -13.09
N HIS A 55 -7.85 7.44 -12.09
CA HIS A 55 -6.57 6.79 -12.29
C HIS A 55 -6.38 5.68 -11.25
N GLY A 56 -5.54 4.73 -11.59
CA GLY A 56 -5.05 3.73 -10.67
C GLY A 56 -3.73 4.18 -10.08
N GLY A 57 -2.84 3.24 -9.81
CA GLY A 57 -1.52 3.53 -9.32
C GLY A 57 -0.86 2.29 -8.76
N VAL A 58 0.46 2.40 -8.53
CA VAL A 58 1.24 1.37 -7.88
C VAL A 58 2.07 2.02 -6.78
N THR A 59 2.35 1.25 -5.73
CA THR A 59 3.21 1.72 -4.64
C THR A 59 4.65 1.78 -5.14
N ILE A 60 5.33 2.88 -4.85
CA ILE A 60 6.71 3.10 -5.29
C ILE A 60 7.70 3.21 -4.13
N GLY A 61 7.25 3.40 -2.91
CA GLY A 61 8.09 3.42 -1.72
C GLY A 61 7.88 2.17 -0.87
N GLY A 62 8.91 1.72 -0.20
CA GLY A 62 8.80 0.54 0.64
C GLY A 62 9.96 0.40 1.61
N SER A 63 9.94 -0.69 2.36
CA SER A 63 10.98 -0.99 3.35
C SER A 63 12.34 -1.14 2.69
N SER A 64 13.38 -0.66 3.38
CA SER A 64 14.75 -0.86 2.95
C SER A 64 15.33 -2.19 3.46
N SER A 65 14.59 -2.89 4.33
CA SER A 65 15.11 -4.08 5.01
C SER A 65 14.23 -5.31 4.92
N ILE A 66 12.92 -5.16 4.66
CA ILE A 66 11.99 -6.28 4.64
C ILE A 66 11.42 -6.44 3.24
N PHE A 67 11.55 -7.65 2.70
CA PHE A 67 11.12 -7.96 1.35
C PHE A 67 10.18 -9.16 1.34
N CYS A 68 9.29 -9.17 0.37
CA CYS A 68 8.31 -10.22 0.17
C CYS A 68 8.30 -10.57 -1.30
N ASN A 69 8.64 -11.81 -1.64
CA ASN A 69 8.75 -12.27 -3.05
C ASN A 69 9.74 -11.40 -3.86
N GLY A 70 10.83 -10.96 -3.20
CA GLY A 70 11.84 -10.14 -3.86
C GLY A 70 11.48 -8.67 -4.02
N LYS A 71 10.33 -8.23 -3.49
CA LYS A 71 9.87 -6.84 -3.55
C LYS A 71 9.80 -6.27 -2.14
N ALA A 72 10.16 -4.99 -1.99
CA ALA A 72 10.05 -4.32 -0.70
C ALA A 72 8.60 -4.32 -0.23
N VAL A 73 8.36 -4.62 1.05
CA VAL A 73 7.00 -4.51 1.59
C VAL A 73 6.61 -3.05 1.70
N ALA A 74 5.34 -2.74 1.39
CA ALA A 74 4.82 -1.38 1.52
C ALA A 74 4.43 -1.10 2.97
N ARG A 75 4.61 0.15 3.40
CA ARG A 75 4.32 0.57 4.78
C ARG A 75 3.53 1.86 4.76
N THR A 76 2.90 2.18 5.88
CA THR A 76 2.21 3.47 6.02
C THR A 76 3.18 4.62 5.76
N GLY A 77 2.74 5.61 4.98
CA GLY A 77 3.55 6.75 4.57
C GLY A 77 4.31 6.54 3.27
N ASP A 78 4.36 5.33 2.75
CA ASP A 78 5.04 5.07 1.48
C ASP A 78 4.25 5.64 0.31
N ALA A 79 4.96 6.18 -0.67
CA ALA A 79 4.34 6.89 -1.79
C ALA A 79 3.73 5.93 -2.81
N ILE A 80 2.64 6.39 -3.41
CA ILE A 80 1.99 5.78 -4.56
C ILE A 80 2.22 6.73 -5.73
N ASP A 81 2.43 6.20 -6.92
CA ASP A 81 2.84 7.02 -8.07
C ASP A 81 1.76 8.00 -8.55
N CYS A 82 0.54 7.88 -8.04
CA CYS A 82 -0.54 8.80 -8.38
C CYS A 82 -0.58 10.06 -7.50
N GLY A 83 0.32 10.18 -6.52
CA GLY A 83 0.35 11.32 -5.58
C GLY A 83 -0.26 11.03 -4.22
N SER A 84 -0.82 9.84 -4.02
CA SER A 84 -1.34 9.42 -2.73
C SER A 84 -0.26 8.70 -1.93
N PHE A 85 -0.58 8.37 -0.68
CA PHE A 85 0.33 7.64 0.21
C PHE A 85 -0.42 6.50 0.88
N CYS A 86 0.31 5.45 1.24
CA CYS A 86 -0.25 4.37 2.05
C CYS A 86 -0.64 4.94 3.42
N ASP A 87 -1.87 4.71 3.85
CA ASP A 87 -2.39 5.34 5.07
C ASP A 87 -2.63 4.35 6.20
N LYS A 88 -3.28 3.23 5.91
CA LYS A 88 -3.63 2.24 6.92
C LYS A 88 -2.96 0.91 6.61
N GLY A 89 -2.52 0.22 7.65
CA GLY A 89 -1.89 -1.08 7.54
C GLY A 89 -2.20 -1.93 8.75
N SER A 90 -1.39 -2.98 8.95
CA SER A 90 -1.55 -3.87 10.09
C SER A 90 -1.46 -3.10 11.40
N SER A 91 -2.30 -3.48 12.37
CA SER A 91 -2.27 -2.87 13.70
C SER A 91 -1.14 -3.42 14.58
N ASN A 92 -0.51 -4.51 14.16
CA ASN A 92 0.46 -5.19 15.02
C ASN A 92 1.68 -5.79 14.30
N VAL A 93 1.84 -5.53 12.99
CA VAL A 93 3.02 -6.00 12.24
C VAL A 93 3.66 -4.81 11.53
N PHE A 94 4.96 -4.62 11.75
CA PHE A 94 5.67 -3.43 11.34
C PHE A 94 6.96 -3.76 10.61
N ALA A 95 7.43 -2.82 9.79
CA ALA A 95 8.72 -2.93 9.08
C ALA A 95 9.44 -1.60 9.09
N GLY A 96 10.74 -1.68 9.15
CA GLY A 96 11.58 -0.50 9.04
C GLY A 96 11.76 0.02 7.62
#